data_5383360399f7edb796738ae818a01881
#
_entry.id   5383360399f7edb796738ae818a01881
#
_cell.length_a   1.000
_cell.length_b   1.000
_cell.length_c   1.000
_cell.angle_alpha   90.00
_cell.angle_beta   90.00
_cell.angle_gamma   90.00
#
_symmetry.space_group_name_H-M   'P 1'
#
loop_
_entity.id
_entity.type
_entity.pdbx_description
1 polymer ?
#
loop_
_entity_poly.entity_id
_entity_poly.type
_entity_poly.pdbx_seq_one_letter_code
_entity_poly.pdbx_strand_id
1 'polypeptide(L)'
;MINRLNDTQSSSFFEAAERKFFELTNTLQARHTLAMKFSDIEKLIEKDGRELMRLLLQAHVDSRDVGDIGSLLEGADNIIRTHKRIGERQIKSIFGEVECERLGYSDRNVESLFPKDSHLNLPDTSHSYELRKKKKHG
;
A
#
# COMPACT_ATOMS: atom_id res chain seq x y z
N MET A 1 -9.44 27.50 -2.34
CA MET A 1 -8.67 27.47 -1.09
C MET A 1 -8.58 26.04 -0.57
N ILE A 2 -7.39 25.53 -0.38
CA ILE A 2 -7.18 24.16 0.03
C ILE A 2 -7.61 24.01 1.49
N ASN A 3 -8.38 22.97 1.78
CA ASN A 3 -8.83 22.69 3.14
C ASN A 3 -7.64 22.17 3.97
N ARG A 4 -7.19 22.98 4.93
CA ARG A 4 -6.04 22.65 5.78
C ARG A 4 -6.21 21.34 6.55
N LEU A 5 -7.42 21.00 6.97
CA LEU A 5 -7.71 19.75 7.69
C LEU A 5 -7.47 18.53 6.80
N ASN A 6 -7.93 18.60 5.56
CA ASN A 6 -7.69 17.52 4.61
C ASN A 6 -6.21 17.39 4.26
N ASP A 7 -5.51 18.52 4.12
CA ASP A 7 -4.08 18.53 3.85
C ASP A 7 -3.29 17.90 5.01
N THR A 8 -3.66 18.23 6.26
CA THR A 8 -3.00 17.68 7.44
C THR A 8 -3.23 16.17 7.55
N GLN A 9 -4.45 15.68 7.29
CA GLN A 9 -4.75 14.26 7.29
C GLN A 9 -4.03 13.51 6.18
N SER A 10 -4.01 14.09 4.97
CA SER A 10 -3.31 13.50 3.82
C SER A 10 -1.81 13.42 4.08
N SER A 11 -1.21 14.47 4.67
CA SER A 11 0.23 14.47 4.96
C SER A 11 0.62 13.44 6.01
N SER A 12 -0.26 13.10 6.98
CA SER A 12 0.07 12.11 7.99
C SER A 12 0.28 10.71 7.41
N PHE A 13 -0.48 10.31 6.39
CA PHE A 13 -0.29 9.03 5.71
C PHE A 13 1.03 8.98 4.95
N PHE A 14 1.46 10.10 4.39
CA PHE A 14 2.65 10.17 3.56
C PHE A 14 3.91 10.61 4.32
N GLU A 15 3.83 10.80 5.62
CA GLU A 15 4.95 11.29 6.44
C GLU A 15 6.19 10.40 6.33
N ALA A 16 6.01 9.08 6.39
CA ALA A 16 7.14 8.15 6.28
C ALA A 16 7.82 8.23 4.91
N ALA A 17 7.04 8.37 3.84
CA ALA A 17 7.58 8.54 2.49
C ALA A 17 8.32 9.87 2.34
N GLU A 18 7.77 10.94 2.88
CA GLU A 18 8.41 12.26 2.85
C GLU A 18 9.73 12.24 3.63
N ARG A 19 9.74 11.61 4.78
CA ARG A 19 10.96 11.45 5.59
C ARG A 19 12.02 10.66 4.83
N LYS A 20 11.63 9.57 4.18
CA LYS A 20 12.56 8.77 3.37
C LYS A 20 13.12 9.57 2.21
N PHE A 21 12.30 10.38 1.56
CA PHE A 21 12.74 11.28 0.49
C PHE A 21 13.80 12.27 0.99
N PHE A 22 13.56 12.90 2.13
CA PHE A 22 14.54 13.83 2.73
C PHE A 22 15.83 13.13 3.10
N GLU A 23 15.75 11.96 3.70
CA GLU A 23 16.94 11.16 4.04
C GLU A 23 17.77 10.84 2.80
N LEU A 24 17.10 10.41 1.74
CA LEU A 24 17.77 10.05 0.49
C LEU A 24 18.42 11.27 -0.16
N THR A 25 17.70 12.39 -0.26
CA THR A 25 18.25 13.61 -0.85
C THR A 25 19.40 14.17 -0.02
N ASN A 26 19.31 14.11 1.31
CA ASN A 26 20.40 14.54 2.19
C ASN A 26 21.63 13.64 2.03
N THR A 27 21.43 12.33 1.94
CA THR A 27 22.53 11.37 1.71
C THR A 27 23.22 11.66 0.38
N LEU A 28 22.45 11.92 -0.68
CA LEU A 28 23.00 12.18 -2.00
C LEU A 28 23.79 13.50 -2.07
N GLN A 29 23.49 14.44 -1.18
CA GLN A 29 24.20 15.73 -1.10
C GLN A 29 25.35 15.69 -0.10
N ALA A 30 25.48 14.62 0.69
CA ALA A 30 26.50 14.52 1.71
C ALA A 30 27.91 14.41 1.10
N ARG A 31 28.87 14.95 1.84
CA ARG A 31 30.25 14.99 1.37
C ARG A 31 30.85 13.62 1.08
N HIS A 32 30.54 12.63 1.91
CA HIS A 32 31.04 11.27 1.72
C HIS A 32 30.47 10.60 0.45
N THR A 33 29.26 10.96 0.07
CA THR A 33 28.63 10.43 -1.16
C THR A 33 29.33 10.96 -2.41
N LEU A 34 29.84 12.20 -2.37
CA LEU A 34 30.57 12.79 -3.49
C LEU A 34 31.84 12.02 -3.82
N ALA A 35 32.40 11.29 -2.85
CA ALA A 35 33.59 10.47 -3.03
C ALA A 35 33.27 9.03 -3.44
N MET A 36 32.00 8.63 -3.49
CA MET A 36 31.59 7.29 -3.86
C MET A 36 31.70 7.06 -5.36
N LYS A 37 31.91 5.80 -5.72
CA LYS A 37 31.88 5.39 -7.13
C LYS A 37 30.47 5.56 -7.69
N PHE A 38 30.37 5.87 -8.97
CA PHE A 38 29.09 6.03 -9.64
C PHE A 38 28.19 4.81 -9.48
N SER A 39 28.75 3.61 -9.62
CA SER A 39 27.98 2.37 -9.46
C SER A 39 27.43 2.19 -8.03
N ASP A 40 28.16 2.65 -7.02
CA ASP A 40 27.69 2.59 -5.63
C ASP A 40 26.55 3.57 -5.39
N ILE A 41 26.60 4.74 -6.04
CA ILE A 41 25.52 5.73 -6.00
C ILE A 41 24.26 5.16 -6.67
N GLU A 42 24.41 4.49 -7.82
CA GLU A 42 23.28 3.84 -8.48
C GLU A 42 22.61 2.81 -7.58
N LYS A 43 23.41 1.97 -6.91
CA LYS A 43 22.89 0.94 -6.00
C LYS A 43 22.20 1.56 -4.78
N LEU A 44 22.72 2.65 -4.27
CA LEU A 44 22.12 3.38 -3.15
C LEU A 44 20.73 3.90 -3.56
N ILE A 45 20.64 4.55 -4.71
CA ILE A 45 19.39 5.09 -5.23
C ILE A 45 18.39 3.96 -5.51
N GLU A 46 18.85 2.87 -6.11
CA GLU A 46 17.97 1.73 -6.38
C GLU A 46 17.39 1.15 -5.10
N LYS A 47 18.21 0.92 -4.09
CA LYS A 47 17.77 0.32 -2.82
C LYS A 47 16.84 1.28 -2.05
N ASP A 48 17.31 2.49 -1.80
CA ASP A 48 16.56 3.46 -1.00
C ASP A 48 15.37 4.03 -1.77
N GLY A 49 15.52 4.17 -3.09
CA GLY A 49 14.42 4.56 -3.96
C GLY A 49 13.30 3.53 -4.00
N ARG A 50 13.65 2.25 -4.03
CA ARG A 50 12.67 1.17 -3.96
C ARG A 50 11.89 1.21 -2.64
N GLU A 51 12.56 1.46 -1.53
CA GLU A 51 11.91 1.62 -0.23
C GLU A 51 11.00 2.86 -0.21
N LEU A 52 11.43 3.95 -0.81
CA LEU A 52 10.59 5.14 -0.98
C LEU A 52 9.31 4.81 -1.76
N MET A 53 9.44 4.07 -2.85
CA MET A 53 8.29 3.67 -3.67
C MET A 53 7.34 2.75 -2.89
N ARG A 54 7.89 1.83 -2.09
CA ARG A 54 7.08 0.98 -1.22
C ARG A 54 6.31 1.81 -0.20
N LEU A 55 6.96 2.80 0.42
CA LEU A 55 6.33 3.69 1.39
C LEU A 55 5.22 4.54 0.75
N LEU A 56 5.41 4.98 -0.49
CA LEU A 56 4.39 5.71 -1.23
C LEU A 56 3.17 4.83 -1.49
N LEU A 57 3.39 3.59 -1.93
CA LEU A 57 2.30 2.64 -2.16
C LEU A 57 1.57 2.31 -0.85
N GLN A 58 2.32 2.08 0.23
CA GLN A 58 1.75 1.83 1.55
C GLN A 58 0.88 3.01 2.01
N ALA A 59 1.39 4.23 1.85
CA ALA A 59 0.66 5.44 2.21
C ALA A 59 -0.65 5.58 1.41
N HIS A 60 -0.61 5.27 0.13
CA HIS A 60 -1.81 5.29 -0.70
C HIS A 60 -2.85 4.27 -0.20
N VAL A 61 -2.41 3.05 0.08
CA VAL A 61 -3.30 2.00 0.61
C VAL A 61 -3.91 2.42 1.94
N ASP A 62 -3.08 2.99 2.84
CA ASP A 62 -3.52 3.44 4.16
C ASP A 62 -4.51 4.62 4.06
N SER A 63 -4.37 5.47 3.05
CA SER A 63 -5.25 6.62 2.84
C SER A 63 -6.65 6.21 2.33
N ARG A 64 -6.78 4.98 1.82
CA ARG A 64 -8.07 4.48 1.32
C ARG A 64 -8.91 3.97 2.48
N ASP A 65 -10.22 4.16 2.37
CA ASP A 65 -11.19 3.65 3.35
C ASP A 65 -11.05 2.14 3.52
N VAL A 66 -11.31 1.64 4.74
CA VAL A 66 -11.27 0.20 5.04
C VAL A 66 -12.35 -0.60 4.32
N GLY A 67 -13.27 0.07 3.64
CA GLY A 67 -14.33 -0.57 2.88
C GLY A 67 -15.60 -0.77 3.68
N ASP A 68 -15.89 0.13 4.63
CA ASP A 68 -17.14 0.09 5.39
C ASP A 68 -18.29 0.59 4.52
N ILE A 69 -19.19 -0.30 4.14
CA ILE A 69 -20.35 0.01 3.31
C ILE A 69 -21.67 -0.03 4.10
N GLY A 70 -21.57 -0.12 5.42
CA GLY A 70 -22.74 -0.15 6.29
C GLY A 70 -22.75 -1.35 7.21
N SER A 71 -23.91 -1.62 7.82
CA SER A 71 -24.04 -2.68 8.83
C SER A 71 -24.11 -4.09 8.24
N LEU A 72 -24.41 -4.21 6.93
CA LEU A 72 -24.53 -5.51 6.28
C LEU A 72 -24.09 -5.41 4.81
N LEU A 73 -23.80 -6.57 4.23
CA LEU A 73 -23.44 -6.69 2.81
C LEU A 73 -24.17 -7.91 2.23
N GLU A 74 -24.94 -7.67 1.15
CA GLU A 74 -25.49 -8.75 0.34
C GLU A 74 -24.53 -9.06 -0.80
N GLY A 75 -24.04 -10.28 -0.86
CA GLY A 75 -23.14 -10.71 -1.92
C GLY A 75 -23.87 -11.06 -3.22
N ALA A 76 -23.09 -11.33 -4.28
CA ALA A 76 -23.64 -11.77 -5.56
C ALA A 76 -24.35 -13.14 -5.43
N ASP A 77 -24.07 -13.89 -4.39
CA ASP A 77 -24.73 -15.15 -4.04
C ASP A 77 -26.08 -14.95 -3.34
N ASN A 78 -26.53 -13.68 -3.20
CA ASN A 78 -27.75 -13.29 -2.50
C ASN A 78 -27.77 -13.61 -1.00
N ILE A 79 -26.59 -13.87 -0.41
CA ILE A 79 -26.46 -14.10 1.03
C ILE A 79 -26.09 -12.79 1.70
N ILE A 80 -26.85 -12.46 2.75
CA ILE A 80 -26.61 -11.27 3.56
C ILE A 80 -25.59 -11.61 4.66
N ARG A 81 -24.54 -10.79 4.73
CA ARG A 81 -23.48 -10.94 5.74
C ARG A 81 -23.58 -9.79 6.73
N THR A 82 -23.71 -10.13 8.00
CA THR A 82 -23.94 -9.16 9.07
C THR A 82 -22.78 -9.01 10.04
N HIS A 83 -21.79 -9.91 9.97
CA HIS A 83 -20.62 -9.84 10.83
C HIS A 83 -19.52 -9.05 10.14
N LYS A 84 -19.02 -8.01 10.83
CA LYS A 84 -17.96 -7.12 10.35
C LYS A 84 -16.71 -7.35 11.19
N ARG A 85 -15.57 -7.49 10.55
CA ARG A 85 -14.29 -7.62 11.23
C ARG A 85 -13.18 -6.97 10.43
N ILE A 86 -12.38 -6.13 11.12
CA ILE A 86 -11.18 -5.55 10.54
C ILE A 86 -10.05 -6.56 10.62
N GLY A 87 -9.33 -6.73 9.53
CA GLY A 87 -8.16 -7.58 9.46
C GLY A 87 -7.13 -6.99 8.52
N GLU A 88 -5.95 -7.58 8.50
CA GLU A 88 -4.87 -7.16 7.63
C GLU A 88 -4.63 -8.19 6.55
N ARG A 89 -4.34 -7.69 5.35
CA ARG A 89 -3.91 -8.51 4.23
C ARG A 89 -2.55 -8.04 3.78
N GLN A 90 -1.60 -8.96 3.63
CA GLN A 90 -0.29 -8.66 3.08
C GLN A 90 -0.29 -8.88 1.59
N ILE A 91 0.24 -7.90 0.85
CA ILE A 91 0.31 -7.93 -0.60
C ILE A 91 1.76 -7.74 -1.00
N LYS A 92 2.29 -8.67 -1.79
CA LYS A 92 3.64 -8.56 -2.34
C LYS A 92 3.56 -7.77 -3.64
N SER A 93 4.11 -6.55 -3.61
CA SER A 93 4.14 -5.67 -4.76
C SER A 93 5.52 -5.68 -5.43
N ILE A 94 5.63 -5.01 -6.56
CA ILE A 94 6.93 -4.86 -7.24
C ILE A 94 7.94 -4.06 -6.42
N PHE A 95 7.49 -3.30 -5.40
CA PHE A 95 8.36 -2.50 -4.53
C PHE A 95 8.64 -3.18 -3.18
N GLY A 96 8.00 -4.32 -2.93
CA GLY A 96 8.08 -5.02 -1.67
C GLY A 96 6.71 -5.27 -1.07
N GLU A 97 6.69 -5.72 0.16
CA GLU A 97 5.46 -6.08 0.85
C GLU A 97 4.75 -4.85 1.40
N VAL A 98 3.44 -4.77 1.16
CA VAL A 98 2.56 -3.75 1.74
C VAL A 98 1.44 -4.43 2.50
N GLU A 99 0.94 -3.76 3.53
CA GLU A 99 -0.16 -4.25 4.35
C GLU A 99 -1.42 -3.48 4.03
N CYS A 100 -2.54 -4.19 3.88
CA CYS A 100 -3.84 -3.59 3.61
C CYS A 100 -4.78 -3.90 4.76
N GLU A 101 -5.11 -2.87 5.55
CA GLU A 101 -6.16 -2.99 6.56
C GLU A 101 -7.50 -2.90 5.86
N ARG A 102 -8.34 -3.89 6.08
CA ARG A 102 -9.62 -4.00 5.36
C ARG A 102 -10.70 -4.57 6.25
N LEU A 103 -11.94 -4.14 6.00
CA LEU A 103 -13.12 -4.65 6.67
C LEU A 103 -13.68 -5.84 5.89
N GLY A 104 -13.88 -6.95 6.58
CA GLY A 104 -14.48 -8.14 6.01
C GLY A 104 -15.92 -8.31 6.51
N TYR A 105 -16.79 -8.71 5.59
CA TYR A 105 -18.18 -9.06 5.89
C TYR A 105 -18.34 -10.56 5.80
N SER A 106 -18.86 -11.17 6.85
CA SER A 106 -19.00 -12.61 6.94
C SER A 106 -20.35 -13.02 7.54
N ASP A 107 -20.67 -14.27 7.38
CA ASP A 107 -21.76 -14.93 8.08
C ASP A 107 -21.42 -16.41 8.18
N ARG A 108 -22.25 -17.16 8.91
CA ARG A 108 -22.01 -18.57 9.20
C ARG A 108 -21.95 -19.38 7.89
N ASN A 109 -20.85 -20.13 7.71
CA ASN A 109 -20.64 -21.05 6.59
C ASN A 109 -20.64 -20.39 5.20
N VAL A 110 -20.38 -19.08 5.13
CA VAL A 110 -20.25 -18.38 3.85
C VAL A 110 -18.90 -17.69 3.76
N GLU A 111 -18.42 -17.51 2.52
CA GLU A 111 -17.17 -16.84 2.23
C GLU A 111 -17.24 -15.37 2.64
N SER A 112 -16.16 -14.89 3.25
CA SER A 112 -16.03 -13.47 3.61
C SER A 112 -15.84 -12.62 2.35
N LEU A 113 -16.43 -11.42 2.36
CA LEU A 113 -16.28 -10.45 1.29
C LEU A 113 -15.59 -9.20 1.81
N PHE A 114 -14.74 -8.59 0.98
CA PHE A 114 -13.92 -7.45 1.33
C PHE A 114 -14.09 -6.34 0.29
N PRO A 115 -14.98 -5.35 0.56
CA PRO A 115 -15.22 -4.28 -0.42
C PRO A 115 -13.97 -3.49 -0.81
N LYS A 116 -13.01 -3.31 0.09
CA LYS A 116 -11.77 -2.60 -0.20
C LYS A 116 -10.96 -3.28 -1.31
N ASP A 117 -10.96 -4.61 -1.36
CA ASP A 117 -10.26 -5.36 -2.41
C ASP A 117 -10.79 -4.99 -3.80
N SER A 118 -12.12 -4.86 -3.94
CA SER A 118 -12.74 -4.42 -5.19
C SER A 118 -12.41 -2.97 -5.51
N HIS A 119 -12.45 -2.09 -4.53
CA HIS A 119 -12.14 -0.67 -4.71
C HIS A 119 -10.70 -0.44 -5.15
N LEU A 120 -9.77 -1.27 -4.70
CA LEU A 120 -8.37 -1.21 -5.08
C LEU A 120 -8.03 -2.09 -6.28
N ASN A 121 -9.01 -2.84 -6.79
CA ASN A 121 -8.80 -3.82 -7.87
C ASN A 121 -7.67 -4.80 -7.54
N LEU A 122 -7.65 -5.30 -6.30
CA LEU A 122 -6.63 -6.23 -5.85
C LEU A 122 -6.87 -7.63 -6.44
N PRO A 123 -5.79 -8.37 -6.76
CA PRO A 123 -5.92 -9.76 -7.20
C PRO A 123 -6.30 -10.68 -6.04
N ASP A 124 -6.79 -11.87 -6.37
CA ASP A 124 -7.14 -12.89 -5.38
C ASP A 124 -5.91 -13.46 -4.67
N THR A 125 -4.75 -13.36 -5.29
CA THR A 125 -3.49 -13.86 -4.75
C THR A 125 -2.78 -12.80 -3.93
N SER A 126 -1.77 -13.21 -3.13
CA SER A 126 -0.96 -12.30 -2.33
C SER A 126 0.02 -11.47 -3.15
N HIS A 127 0.15 -11.74 -4.46
CA HIS A 127 1.04 -11.01 -5.34
C HIS A 127 0.25 -10.02 -6.20
N SER A 128 0.77 -8.80 -6.37
CA SER A 128 0.16 -7.80 -7.25
C SER A 128 0.19 -8.26 -8.71
N TYR A 129 -0.67 -7.70 -9.55
CA TYR A 129 -0.70 -8.01 -10.98
C TYR A 129 0.65 -7.71 -11.64
N GLU A 130 1.29 -6.60 -11.29
CA GLU A 130 2.58 -6.22 -11.88
C GLU A 130 3.70 -7.18 -11.44
N LEU A 131 3.69 -7.62 -10.19
CA LEU A 131 4.67 -8.58 -9.71
C LEU A 131 4.48 -9.94 -10.39
N ARG A 132 3.23 -10.36 -10.62
CA ARG A 132 2.92 -11.60 -11.34
C ARG A 132 3.43 -11.57 -12.78
N LYS A 133 3.30 -10.43 -13.47
CA LYS A 133 3.85 -10.23 -14.80
C LYS A 133 5.37 -10.39 -14.81
N LYS A 134 6.06 -9.79 -13.85
CA LYS A 134 7.52 -9.92 -13.73
C LYS A 134 7.95 -11.35 -13.53
N LYS A 135 7.23 -12.13 -12.72
CA LYS A 135 7.52 -13.55 -12.50
C LYS A 135 7.33 -14.40 -13.73
N LYS A 136 6.33 -14.08 -14.58
CA LYS A 136 6.08 -14.79 -15.82
C LYS A 136 7.17 -14.56 -16.86
N HIS A 137 7.75 -13.35 -16.89
CA HIS A 137 8.75 -12.94 -17.90
C HIS A 137 10.18 -13.00 -17.38
N GLY A 138 10.34 -13.24 -16.09
CA GLY A 138 11.64 -13.44 -15.45
C GLY A 138 11.97 -14.90 -15.33
#